data_987ec8fbdd6b646e21b15a88c188a5e4
#
_entry.id   987ec8fbdd6b646e21b15a88c188a5e4
#
_cell.length_a   1.000
_cell.length_b   1.000
_cell.length_c   1.000
_cell.angle_alpha   90.00
_cell.angle_beta   90.00
_cell.angle_gamma   90.00
#
_symmetry.space_group_name_H-M   'P 1'
#
loop_
_entity.id
_entity.type
_entity.pdbx_description
1 polymer ?
#
loop_
_entity_poly.entity_id
_entity_poly.type
_entity_poly.pdbx_seq_one_letter_code
_entity_poly.pdbx_strand_id
1 'polypeptide(L)'
;VTLVMAPWNYPFLLSMDPVIGAVAAGNCVVLKPSAYAPATSAAMAKLIADTFDPGWVTVVEGGRKENSALLDQRFDFIFFTGGVTVGKLVMEKASHWLTPVILELGGKSPVLIDRTADIPLTAKRLAFGKVLNAGQTCVAPDYVLVDRAVKDRLVEELKKQFAAMLGPDSLHNPDYVRIINRKHFERI
;
A
#
# COMPACT_ATOMS: atom_id res chain seq x y z
N VAL A 1 -9.30 -21.06 -7.46
CA VAL A 1 -9.05 -19.72 -8.04
C VAL A 1 -8.83 -18.73 -6.91
N THR A 2 -7.74 -17.96 -6.97
CA THR A 2 -7.40 -16.92 -6.01
C THR A 2 -7.81 -15.54 -6.55
N LEU A 3 -8.51 -14.76 -5.74
CA LEU A 3 -8.74 -13.34 -6.01
C LEU A 3 -7.66 -12.50 -5.31
N VAL A 4 -6.95 -11.66 -6.07
CA VAL A 4 -6.02 -10.66 -5.55
C VAL A 4 -6.62 -9.27 -5.76
N MET A 5 -6.90 -8.55 -4.68
CA MET A 5 -7.39 -7.17 -4.73
C MET A 5 -6.32 -6.22 -4.20
N ALA A 6 -5.81 -5.35 -5.08
CA ALA A 6 -4.64 -4.54 -4.80
C ALA A 6 -4.96 -3.04 -4.59
N PRO A 7 -4.15 -2.33 -3.79
CA PRO A 7 -4.31 -0.91 -3.51
C PRO A 7 -3.63 -0.02 -4.54
N TRP A 8 -3.74 1.29 -4.33
CA TRP A 8 -3.24 2.34 -5.22
C TRP A 8 -1.86 2.90 -4.83
N ASN A 9 -1.39 2.66 -3.60
CA ASN A 9 -0.19 3.32 -3.08
C ASN A 9 1.13 2.75 -3.62
N TYR A 10 1.19 1.44 -3.86
CA TYR A 10 2.26 0.74 -4.58
C TYR A 10 1.61 -0.22 -5.59
N PRO A 11 0.97 0.32 -6.65
CA PRO A 11 0.01 -0.43 -7.44
C PRO A 11 0.61 -1.60 -8.20
N PHE A 12 1.87 -1.51 -8.65
CA PHE A 12 2.55 -2.62 -9.31
C PHE A 12 3.00 -3.69 -8.30
N LEU A 13 3.78 -3.29 -7.29
CA LEU A 13 4.35 -4.21 -6.31
C LEU A 13 3.26 -5.01 -5.58
N LEU A 14 2.28 -4.30 -4.99
CA LEU A 14 1.23 -4.93 -4.19
C LEU A 14 0.16 -5.68 -5.03
N SER A 15 0.22 -5.58 -6.35
CA SER A 15 -0.52 -6.44 -7.27
C SER A 15 0.27 -7.68 -7.62
N MET A 16 1.51 -7.50 -8.08
CA MET A 16 2.29 -8.58 -8.68
C MET A 16 2.87 -9.55 -7.65
N ASP A 17 3.24 -9.08 -6.48
CA ASP A 17 3.82 -9.94 -5.42
C ASP A 17 2.85 -11.05 -4.99
N PRO A 18 1.57 -10.77 -4.64
CA PRO A 18 0.59 -11.83 -4.37
C PRO A 18 0.26 -12.70 -5.59
N VAL A 19 0.24 -12.12 -6.80
CA VAL A 19 0.01 -12.89 -8.04
C VAL A 19 1.13 -13.90 -8.26
N ILE A 20 2.40 -13.48 -8.12
CA ILE A 20 3.56 -14.36 -8.25
C ILE A 20 3.49 -15.50 -7.24
N GLY A 21 3.18 -15.20 -5.97
CA GLY A 21 3.03 -16.19 -4.92
C GLY A 21 1.92 -17.21 -5.22
N ALA A 22 0.77 -16.73 -5.69
CA ALA A 22 -0.37 -17.57 -6.03
C ALA A 22 -0.07 -18.49 -7.25
N VAL A 23 0.54 -17.94 -8.29
CA VAL A 23 0.95 -18.69 -9.51
C VAL A 23 2.03 -19.74 -9.16
N ALA A 24 3.02 -19.36 -8.36
CA ALA A 24 4.07 -20.28 -7.90
C ALA A 24 3.52 -21.46 -7.08
N ALA A 25 2.41 -21.24 -6.38
CA ALA A 25 1.68 -22.28 -5.65
C ALA A 25 0.68 -23.08 -6.53
N GLY A 26 0.66 -22.86 -7.85
CA GLY A 26 -0.18 -23.58 -8.82
C GLY A 26 -1.63 -23.10 -8.90
N ASN A 27 -1.94 -21.90 -8.45
CA ASN A 27 -3.29 -21.34 -8.48
C ASN A 27 -3.59 -20.61 -9.80
N CYS A 28 -4.86 -20.65 -10.22
CA CYS A 28 -5.40 -19.66 -11.14
C CYS A 28 -5.69 -18.36 -10.38
N VAL A 29 -5.49 -17.21 -11.04
CA VAL A 29 -5.57 -15.90 -10.37
C VAL A 29 -6.45 -14.93 -11.13
N VAL A 30 -7.35 -14.27 -10.41
CA VAL A 30 -8.04 -13.06 -10.85
C VAL A 30 -7.42 -11.87 -10.12
N LEU A 31 -6.75 -10.99 -10.84
CA LEU A 31 -6.20 -9.74 -10.29
C LEU A 31 -7.19 -8.58 -10.48
N LYS A 32 -7.52 -7.91 -9.39
CA LYS A 32 -8.30 -6.66 -9.39
C LYS A 32 -7.41 -5.50 -8.91
N PRO A 33 -6.74 -4.79 -9.82
CA PRO A 33 -5.93 -3.62 -9.47
C PRO A 33 -6.81 -2.43 -9.09
N SER A 34 -6.18 -1.41 -8.48
CA SER A 34 -6.90 -0.22 -8.03
C SER A 34 -7.31 0.70 -9.18
N ALA A 35 -8.56 1.13 -9.20
CA ALA A 35 -9.04 2.18 -10.11
C ALA A 35 -8.40 3.56 -9.89
N TYR A 36 -7.74 3.78 -8.75
CA TYR A 36 -7.03 5.05 -8.48
C TYR A 36 -5.63 5.10 -9.10
N ALA A 37 -5.16 4.01 -9.72
CA ALA A 37 -3.92 3.94 -10.47
C ALA A 37 -4.18 3.41 -11.91
N PRO A 38 -4.98 4.11 -12.72
CA PRO A 38 -5.51 3.56 -13.98
C PRO A 38 -4.41 3.23 -15.00
N ALA A 39 -3.39 4.06 -15.13
CA ALA A 39 -2.30 3.81 -16.07
C ALA A 39 -1.50 2.54 -15.70
N THR A 40 -1.22 2.35 -14.41
CA THR A 40 -0.55 1.13 -13.92
C THR A 40 -1.45 -0.09 -14.08
N SER A 41 -2.76 0.04 -13.83
CA SER A 41 -3.73 -1.05 -14.04
C SER A 41 -3.76 -1.50 -15.48
N ALA A 42 -3.87 -0.59 -16.44
CA ALA A 42 -3.87 -0.90 -17.86
C ALA A 42 -2.55 -1.53 -18.32
N ALA A 43 -1.40 -1.04 -17.83
CA ALA A 43 -0.10 -1.63 -18.16
C ALA A 43 0.02 -3.07 -17.61
N MET A 44 -0.45 -3.34 -16.40
CA MET A 44 -0.49 -4.69 -15.83
C MET A 44 -1.46 -5.60 -16.58
N ALA A 45 -2.63 -5.10 -16.96
CA ALA A 45 -3.61 -5.85 -17.74
C ALA A 45 -3.00 -6.31 -19.08
N LYS A 46 -2.30 -5.39 -19.77
CA LYS A 46 -1.57 -5.73 -20.99
C LYS A 46 -0.46 -6.75 -20.74
N LEU A 47 0.39 -6.52 -19.75
CA LEU A 47 1.50 -7.42 -19.39
C LEU A 47 0.99 -8.85 -19.12
N ILE A 48 -0.08 -8.98 -18.36
CA ILE A 48 -0.65 -10.28 -18.00
C ILE A 48 -1.28 -10.94 -19.24
N ALA A 49 -2.02 -10.20 -20.05
CA ALA A 49 -2.62 -10.73 -21.28
C ALA A 49 -1.57 -11.20 -22.31
N ASP A 50 -0.42 -10.51 -22.36
CA ASP A 50 0.68 -10.89 -23.25
C ASP A 50 1.48 -12.13 -22.73
N THR A 51 1.35 -12.45 -21.45
CA THR A 51 2.22 -13.44 -20.77
C THR A 51 1.50 -14.74 -20.40
N PHE A 52 0.23 -14.67 -20.01
CA PHE A 52 -0.52 -15.79 -19.46
C PHE A 52 -1.77 -16.11 -20.29
N ASP A 53 -2.14 -17.39 -20.32
CA ASP A 53 -3.48 -17.78 -20.74
C ASP A 53 -4.54 -17.14 -19.82
N PRO A 54 -5.61 -16.55 -20.37
CA PRO A 54 -6.65 -15.89 -19.57
C PRO A 54 -7.39 -16.83 -18.61
N GLY A 55 -7.35 -18.13 -18.84
CA GLY A 55 -7.86 -19.16 -17.93
C GLY A 55 -6.94 -19.41 -16.73
N TRP A 56 -5.68 -18.96 -16.80
CA TRP A 56 -4.72 -19.09 -15.70
C TRP A 56 -4.58 -17.81 -14.89
N VAL A 57 -4.25 -16.68 -15.55
CA VAL A 57 -4.18 -15.38 -14.87
C VAL A 57 -4.93 -14.35 -15.71
N THR A 58 -5.88 -13.66 -15.07
CA THR A 58 -6.66 -12.60 -15.72
C THR A 58 -6.76 -11.35 -14.85
N VAL A 59 -6.98 -10.21 -15.51
CA VAL A 59 -7.15 -8.90 -14.83
C VAL A 59 -8.56 -8.40 -15.05
N VAL A 60 -9.20 -7.96 -13.97
CA VAL A 60 -10.47 -7.24 -14.01
C VAL A 60 -10.23 -5.81 -13.59
N GLU A 61 -10.21 -4.89 -14.55
CA GLU A 61 -10.12 -3.46 -14.27
C GLU A 61 -11.49 -2.91 -13.82
N GLY A 62 -11.49 -1.73 -13.23
CA GLY A 62 -12.71 -1.03 -12.81
C GLY A 62 -12.73 -0.63 -11.35
N GLY A 63 -13.87 -0.14 -10.89
CA GLY A 63 -14.05 0.49 -9.59
C GLY A 63 -14.89 -0.33 -8.61
N ARG A 64 -15.79 0.37 -7.90
CA ARG A 64 -16.62 -0.25 -6.85
C ARG A 64 -17.58 -1.29 -7.38
N LYS A 65 -18.12 -1.08 -8.59
CA LYS A 65 -19.08 -2.01 -9.21
C LYS A 65 -18.41 -3.35 -9.46
N GLU A 66 -17.22 -3.34 -10.06
CA GLU A 66 -16.45 -4.52 -10.36
C GLU A 66 -15.92 -5.20 -9.08
N ASN A 67 -15.50 -4.42 -8.07
CA ASN A 67 -15.14 -4.95 -6.75
C ASN A 67 -16.32 -5.74 -6.12
N SER A 68 -17.53 -5.16 -6.13
CA SER A 68 -18.71 -5.83 -5.58
C SER A 68 -19.06 -7.09 -6.37
N ALA A 69 -19.05 -7.00 -7.69
CA ALA A 69 -19.34 -8.14 -8.55
C ALA A 69 -18.38 -9.31 -8.34
N LEU A 70 -17.09 -9.03 -8.16
CA LEU A 70 -16.08 -10.06 -7.84
C LEU A 70 -16.31 -10.65 -6.45
N LEU A 71 -16.56 -9.84 -5.44
CA LEU A 71 -16.80 -10.31 -4.08
C LEU A 71 -18.12 -11.09 -3.91
N ASP A 72 -19.03 -10.99 -4.85
CA ASP A 72 -20.26 -11.82 -4.90
C ASP A 72 -19.99 -13.19 -5.56
N GLN A 73 -18.80 -13.41 -6.16
CA GLN A 73 -18.42 -14.70 -6.72
C GLN A 73 -17.72 -15.57 -5.65
N ARG A 74 -17.75 -16.88 -5.90
CA ARG A 74 -17.01 -17.84 -5.08
C ARG A 74 -15.55 -17.92 -5.53
N PHE A 75 -14.65 -17.70 -4.60
CA PHE A 75 -13.20 -17.94 -4.73
C PHE A 75 -12.76 -18.97 -3.69
N ASP A 76 -11.64 -19.66 -3.96
CA ASP A 76 -11.03 -20.59 -3.01
C ASP A 76 -10.12 -19.86 -2.01
N PHE A 77 -9.66 -18.66 -2.38
CA PHE A 77 -8.81 -17.80 -1.53
C PHE A 77 -8.93 -16.34 -1.97
N ILE A 78 -8.88 -15.40 -1.02
CA ILE A 78 -8.85 -13.96 -1.32
C ILE A 78 -7.66 -13.32 -0.60
N PHE A 79 -6.80 -12.66 -1.37
CA PHE A 79 -5.75 -11.78 -0.86
C PHE A 79 -6.14 -10.33 -1.11
N PHE A 80 -6.32 -9.57 -0.04
CA PHE A 80 -6.74 -8.18 -0.11
C PHE A 80 -5.72 -7.27 0.57
N THR A 81 -5.28 -6.22 -0.11
CA THR A 81 -4.51 -5.13 0.48
C THR A 81 -5.28 -3.82 0.33
N GLY A 82 -5.54 -3.12 1.43
CA GLY A 82 -6.28 -1.86 1.39
C GLY A 82 -6.70 -1.32 2.75
N GLY A 83 -7.76 -0.51 2.76
CA GLY A 83 -8.27 0.09 4.00
C GLY A 83 -9.16 -0.87 4.80
N VAL A 84 -9.18 -0.69 6.14
CA VAL A 84 -9.94 -1.52 7.10
C VAL A 84 -11.41 -1.65 6.74
N THR A 85 -12.07 -0.57 6.29
CA THR A 85 -13.49 -0.60 5.92
C THR A 85 -13.78 -1.59 4.78
N VAL A 86 -12.93 -1.59 3.75
CA VAL A 86 -13.09 -2.53 2.62
C VAL A 86 -12.65 -3.93 3.04
N GLY A 87 -11.60 -4.06 3.87
CA GLY A 87 -11.18 -5.36 4.42
C GLY A 87 -12.30 -6.07 5.21
N LYS A 88 -13.08 -5.32 6.01
CA LYS A 88 -14.26 -5.87 6.69
C LYS A 88 -15.31 -6.37 5.70
N LEU A 89 -15.58 -5.61 4.63
CA LEU A 89 -16.49 -6.03 3.56
C LEU A 89 -16.00 -7.29 2.85
N VAL A 90 -14.70 -7.38 2.55
CA VAL A 90 -14.09 -8.59 1.95
C VAL A 90 -14.33 -9.80 2.85
N MET A 91 -14.06 -9.66 4.14
CA MET A 91 -14.25 -10.73 5.12
C MET A 91 -15.73 -11.15 5.24
N GLU A 92 -16.65 -10.19 5.27
CA GLU A 92 -18.09 -10.42 5.27
C GLU A 92 -18.53 -11.24 4.04
N LYS A 93 -18.13 -10.81 2.85
CA LYS A 93 -18.48 -11.50 1.60
C LYS A 93 -17.84 -12.90 1.50
N ALA A 94 -16.59 -13.02 1.89
CA ALA A 94 -15.88 -14.30 1.93
C ALA A 94 -16.55 -15.33 2.87
N SER A 95 -17.13 -14.88 3.98
CA SER A 95 -17.80 -15.73 4.94
C SER A 95 -19.00 -16.49 4.36
N HIS A 96 -19.67 -15.97 3.35
CA HIS A 96 -20.78 -16.65 2.67
C HIS A 96 -20.38 -17.99 2.03
N TRP A 97 -19.12 -18.11 1.66
CA TRP A 97 -18.54 -19.30 1.03
C TRP A 97 -17.51 -20.00 1.91
N LEU A 98 -17.28 -19.50 3.13
CA LEU A 98 -16.19 -19.92 4.02
C LEU A 98 -14.81 -19.79 3.35
N THR A 99 -14.67 -18.83 2.43
CA THR A 99 -13.42 -18.57 1.72
C THR A 99 -12.37 -18.01 2.68
N PRO A 100 -11.19 -18.62 2.81
CA PRO A 100 -10.09 -18.06 3.59
C PRO A 100 -9.60 -16.75 2.98
N VAL A 101 -9.21 -15.80 3.85
CA VAL A 101 -8.75 -14.48 3.46
C VAL A 101 -7.42 -14.12 4.13
N ILE A 102 -6.54 -13.44 3.40
CA ILE A 102 -5.46 -12.64 3.98
C ILE A 102 -5.81 -11.17 3.75
N LEU A 103 -5.78 -10.39 4.82
CA LEU A 103 -6.10 -8.96 4.82
C LEU A 103 -4.86 -8.16 5.25
N GLU A 104 -4.20 -7.53 4.28
CA GLU A 104 -3.15 -6.56 4.51
C GLU A 104 -3.79 -5.17 4.59
N LEU A 105 -3.74 -4.55 5.76
CA LEU A 105 -4.51 -3.35 6.06
C LEU A 105 -3.59 -2.16 6.38
N GLY A 106 -4.16 -1.11 6.94
CA GLY A 106 -3.38 0.05 7.37
C GLY A 106 -2.57 -0.22 8.64
N GLY A 107 -1.69 0.71 8.98
CA GLY A 107 -0.84 0.60 10.16
C GLY A 107 -0.71 1.93 10.91
N LYS A 108 -0.20 1.81 12.13
CA LYS A 108 0.23 2.89 13.02
C LYS A 108 1.58 2.51 13.60
N SER A 109 2.60 2.46 12.72
CA SER A 109 3.92 1.89 13.04
C SER A 109 4.69 2.80 14.01
N PRO A 110 4.98 2.33 15.25
CA PRO A 110 5.78 3.06 16.21
C PRO A 110 7.26 3.05 15.82
N VAL A 111 7.96 4.13 16.16
CA VAL A 111 9.42 4.19 16.11
C VAL A 111 9.93 4.34 17.53
N LEU A 112 10.79 3.42 17.95
CA LEU A 112 11.42 3.44 19.28
C LEU A 112 12.87 3.92 19.16
N ILE A 113 13.22 4.98 19.87
CA ILE A 113 14.56 5.58 19.83
C ILE A 113 15.06 5.75 21.26
N ASP A 114 16.04 4.97 21.64
CA ASP A 114 16.71 5.09 22.93
C ASP A 114 17.90 6.06 22.86
N ARG A 115 18.53 6.32 24.01
CA ARG A 115 19.66 7.24 24.15
C ARG A 115 20.94 6.80 23.44
N THR A 116 21.05 5.51 23.05
CA THR A 116 22.23 4.95 22.39
C THR A 116 22.17 5.06 20.86
N ALA A 117 21.01 5.49 20.32
CA ALA A 117 20.81 5.61 18.89
C ALA A 117 21.73 6.66 18.26
N ASP A 118 22.22 6.36 17.05
CA ASP A 118 22.86 7.36 16.19
C ASP A 118 21.78 8.32 15.66
N ILE A 119 21.65 9.49 16.29
CA ILE A 119 20.58 10.43 16.02
C ILE A 119 20.60 10.98 14.58
N PRO A 120 21.75 11.41 14.00
CA PRO A 120 21.79 11.84 12.60
C PRO A 120 21.33 10.76 11.61
N LEU A 121 21.82 9.53 11.75
CA LEU A 121 21.40 8.41 10.90
C LEU A 121 19.94 8.03 11.10
N THR A 122 19.49 8.01 12.35
CA THR A 122 18.09 7.74 12.71
C THR A 122 17.16 8.78 12.09
N ALA A 123 17.48 10.07 12.21
CA ALA A 123 16.69 11.15 11.63
C ALA A 123 16.62 11.03 10.10
N LYS A 124 17.73 10.71 9.43
CA LYS A 124 17.77 10.49 7.97
C LYS A 124 16.86 9.35 7.53
N ARG A 125 16.93 8.20 8.21
CA ARG A 125 16.09 7.03 7.90
C ARG A 125 14.61 7.29 8.19
N LEU A 126 14.32 7.93 9.30
CA LEU A 126 12.95 8.27 9.70
C LEU A 126 12.31 9.27 8.73
N ALA A 127 13.04 10.33 8.36
CA ALA A 127 12.60 11.31 7.38
C ALA A 127 12.34 10.65 6.01
N PHE A 128 13.27 9.82 5.53
CA PHE A 128 13.09 9.08 4.28
C PHE A 128 11.84 8.19 4.32
N GLY A 129 11.67 7.38 5.36
CA GLY A 129 10.51 6.50 5.51
C GLY A 129 9.17 7.25 5.56
N LYS A 130 9.17 8.51 6.03
CA LYS A 130 7.96 9.33 6.08
C LYS A 130 7.71 10.13 4.80
N VAL A 131 8.77 10.56 4.10
CA VAL A 131 8.66 11.31 2.84
C VAL A 131 8.30 10.39 1.67
N LEU A 132 8.79 9.16 1.69
CA LEU A 132 8.50 8.18 0.65
C LEU A 132 7.00 8.05 0.42
N ASN A 133 6.58 8.22 -0.83
CA ASN A 133 5.18 8.20 -1.25
C ASN A 133 4.25 9.14 -0.43
N ALA A 134 4.79 10.26 0.07
CA ALA A 134 4.11 11.20 0.98
C ALA A 134 3.52 10.52 2.24
N GLY A 135 4.16 9.46 2.74
CA GLY A 135 3.70 8.70 3.89
C GLY A 135 2.50 7.79 3.64
N GLN A 136 2.07 7.62 2.38
CA GLN A 136 0.93 6.78 1.99
C GLN A 136 1.33 5.30 1.94
N THR A 137 1.83 4.79 3.04
CA THR A 137 2.43 3.47 3.20
C THR A 137 1.96 2.85 4.51
N CYS A 138 1.48 1.62 4.48
CA CYS A 138 1.00 0.89 5.68
C CYS A 138 2.07 0.75 6.77
N VAL A 139 3.33 0.63 6.39
CA VAL A 139 4.50 0.50 7.28
C VAL A 139 5.27 1.81 7.47
N ALA A 140 4.73 2.95 7.01
CA ALA A 140 5.39 4.24 7.24
C ALA A 140 5.53 4.55 8.73
N PRO A 141 6.63 5.19 9.15
CA PRO A 141 6.75 5.72 10.51
C PRO A 141 5.57 6.63 10.85
N ASP A 142 4.86 6.35 11.95
CA ASP A 142 3.67 7.12 12.32
C ASP A 142 3.93 8.00 13.54
N TYR A 143 4.32 7.40 14.65
CA TYR A 143 4.68 8.13 15.88
C TYR A 143 6.00 7.66 16.45
N VAL A 144 6.64 8.54 17.22
CA VAL A 144 7.97 8.31 17.75
C VAL A 144 7.93 8.30 19.28
N LEU A 145 8.40 7.22 19.88
CA LEU A 145 8.71 7.12 21.29
C LEU A 145 10.23 7.27 21.45
N VAL A 146 10.66 8.38 22.01
CA VAL A 146 12.07 8.75 22.08
C VAL A 146 12.50 9.02 23.52
N ASP A 147 13.71 8.57 23.89
CA ASP A 147 14.31 8.92 25.18
C ASP A 147 14.44 10.45 25.29
N ARG A 148 14.02 10.98 26.43
CA ARG A 148 14.00 12.44 26.70
C ARG A 148 15.38 13.09 26.48
N ALA A 149 16.45 12.38 26.78
CA ALA A 149 17.82 12.92 26.66
C ALA A 149 18.23 13.23 25.21
N VAL A 150 17.62 12.59 24.21
CA VAL A 150 17.97 12.76 22.79
C VAL A 150 16.83 13.36 21.96
N LYS A 151 15.68 13.65 22.57
CA LYS A 151 14.49 14.14 21.89
C LYS A 151 14.74 15.42 21.09
N ASP A 152 15.29 16.45 21.74
CA ASP A 152 15.43 17.76 21.09
C ASP A 152 16.44 17.70 19.94
N ARG A 153 17.54 16.94 20.12
CA ARG A 153 18.51 16.68 19.06
C ARG A 153 17.85 15.94 17.87
N LEU A 154 17.01 14.95 18.13
CA LEU A 154 16.28 14.24 17.07
C LEU A 154 15.37 15.21 16.31
N VAL A 155 14.62 16.07 16.99
CA VAL A 155 13.72 17.03 16.33
C VAL A 155 14.49 17.97 15.40
N GLU A 156 15.64 18.51 15.86
CA GLU A 156 16.46 19.40 15.03
C GLU A 156 17.05 18.65 13.81
N GLU A 157 17.54 17.43 14.00
CA GLU A 157 18.04 16.62 12.87
C GLU A 157 16.92 16.24 11.89
N LEU A 158 15.71 15.92 12.36
CA LEU A 158 14.56 15.65 11.48
C LEU A 158 14.20 16.87 10.63
N LYS A 159 14.16 18.08 11.21
CA LYS A 159 13.92 19.31 10.45
C LYS A 159 14.93 19.50 9.33
N LYS A 160 16.23 19.27 9.61
CA LYS A 160 17.29 19.33 8.60
C LYS A 160 17.10 18.30 7.50
N GLN A 161 16.75 17.06 7.86
CA GLN A 161 16.55 15.99 6.88
C GLN A 161 15.33 16.24 6.00
N PHE A 162 14.21 16.69 6.57
CA PHE A 162 13.03 17.06 5.77
C PHE A 162 13.34 18.23 4.82
N ALA A 163 14.04 19.27 5.28
CA ALA A 163 14.44 20.38 4.44
C ALA A 163 15.38 19.93 3.30
N ALA A 164 16.32 19.02 3.59
CA ALA A 164 17.23 18.48 2.59
C ALA A 164 16.54 17.62 1.53
N MET A 165 15.52 16.85 1.92
CA MET A 165 14.79 15.97 1.01
C MET A 165 13.71 16.68 0.20
N LEU A 166 13.01 17.63 0.80
CA LEU A 166 11.84 18.28 0.18
C LEU A 166 12.15 19.65 -0.43
N GLY A 167 13.33 20.21 -0.10
CA GLY A 167 13.71 21.56 -0.49
C GLY A 167 12.99 22.64 0.33
N PRO A 168 13.20 23.93 -0.02
CA PRO A 168 12.64 25.06 0.71
C PRO A 168 11.12 25.20 0.55
N ASP A 169 10.57 24.68 -0.53
CA ASP A 169 9.16 24.72 -0.86
C ASP A 169 8.65 23.32 -1.26
N SER A 170 8.29 22.54 -0.27
CA SER A 170 7.76 21.19 -0.48
C SER A 170 6.42 21.16 -1.22
N LEU A 171 5.65 22.26 -1.14
CA LEU A 171 4.35 22.36 -1.81
C LEU A 171 4.48 22.40 -3.34
N HIS A 172 5.52 23.04 -3.85
CA HIS A 172 5.77 23.18 -5.28
C HIS A 172 6.91 22.27 -5.79
N ASN A 173 7.45 21.41 -4.93
CA ASN A 173 8.47 20.44 -5.35
C ASN A 173 7.86 19.43 -6.34
N PRO A 174 8.33 19.36 -7.61
CA PRO A 174 7.80 18.46 -8.64
C PRO A 174 8.12 16.99 -8.38
N ASP A 175 9.18 16.69 -7.60
CA ASP A 175 9.61 15.35 -7.28
C ASP A 175 8.89 14.78 -6.05
N TYR A 176 8.13 15.61 -5.32
CA TYR A 176 7.37 15.17 -4.17
C TYR A 176 5.93 14.82 -4.56
N VAL A 177 5.58 13.54 -4.46
CA VAL A 177 4.24 13.05 -4.79
C VAL A 177 3.16 13.70 -3.91
N ARG A 178 1.94 13.72 -4.41
CA ARG A 178 0.77 14.27 -3.71
C ARG A 178 -0.09 13.17 -3.11
N ILE A 179 -0.98 13.56 -2.20
CA ILE A 179 -2.03 12.66 -1.71
C ILE A 179 -2.93 12.27 -2.87
N ILE A 180 -3.23 10.99 -2.99
CA ILE A 180 -3.83 10.35 -4.17
C ILE A 180 -5.14 11.02 -4.65
N ASN A 181 -5.95 11.54 -3.73
CA ASN A 181 -7.19 12.22 -4.08
C ASN A 181 -7.70 13.11 -2.92
N ARG A 182 -8.69 13.96 -3.22
CA ARG A 182 -9.28 14.91 -2.27
C ARG A 182 -9.83 14.22 -1.02
N LYS A 183 -10.52 13.10 -1.17
CA LYS A 183 -11.08 12.34 -0.03
C LYS A 183 -10.00 11.90 0.96
N HIS A 184 -8.85 11.40 0.46
CA HIS A 184 -7.74 11.00 1.32
C HIS A 184 -7.02 12.21 1.93
N PHE A 185 -6.92 13.31 1.20
CA PHE A 185 -6.38 14.57 1.72
C PHE A 185 -7.23 15.12 2.89
N GLU A 186 -8.54 15.15 2.73
CA GLU A 186 -9.47 15.63 3.78
C GLU A 186 -9.56 14.70 5.00
N ARG A 187 -9.18 13.42 4.85
CA ARG A 187 -9.11 12.47 5.95
C ARG A 187 -7.90 12.70 6.87
N ILE A 188 -6.79 13.24 6.35
CA ILE A 188 -5.55 13.51 7.08
C ILE A 188 -5.69 14.79 7.90
#